data_9316099e84c3ef3e2c0d4eb3e1ae8f77
#
_entry.id   9316099e84c3ef3e2c0d4eb3e1ae8f77
#
_cell.length_a   1.000
_cell.length_b   1.000
_cell.length_c   1.000
_cell.angle_alpha   90.00
_cell.angle_beta   90.00
_cell.angle_gamma   90.00
#
_symmetry.space_group_name_H-M   'P 1'
#
loop_
_entity.id
_entity.type
_entity.pdbx_description
1 polymer ?
#
loop_
_entity_poly.entity_id
_entity_poly.type
_entity_poly.pdbx_seq_one_letter_code
_entity_poly.pdbx_strand_id
1 'polypeptide(L)'
;DINQALMDLANRICRVDHAHCSICPIDEICMAEKMSIPESYPAKVKKKVIPHKEIVAGIIWQGEKFLITKRSENALLGGLWELPGGEIESNETPIGALRRQIKEECDIDINIGKKVGYVKHAYSHFKITQTLFQCQTQESVKSMNKEYRWITPIEVNNYPFPKSNHKLFNILNSDGWNV
;
A
#
# COMPACT_ATOMS: atom_id res chain seq x y z
N ASP A 1 7.59 25.15 -26.15
CA ASP A 1 6.48 24.20 -25.95
C ASP A 1 5.43 24.83 -25.02
N ILE A 2 4.16 24.86 -25.47
CA ILE A 2 3.05 25.55 -24.78
C ILE A 2 2.86 24.98 -23.35
N ASN A 3 2.96 23.67 -23.18
CA ASN A 3 2.79 23.06 -21.86
C ASN A 3 3.85 23.53 -20.86
N GLN A 4 5.09 23.65 -21.31
CA GLN A 4 6.16 24.18 -20.46
C GLN A 4 5.92 25.65 -20.12
N ALA A 5 5.51 26.47 -21.08
CA ALA A 5 5.20 27.88 -20.85
C ALA A 5 4.05 28.07 -19.85
N LEU A 6 2.99 27.23 -19.92
CA LEU A 6 1.90 27.24 -18.94
C LEU A 6 2.36 26.82 -17.54
N MET A 7 3.25 25.84 -17.43
CA MET A 7 3.82 25.46 -16.14
C MET A 7 4.69 26.57 -15.54
N ASP A 8 5.50 27.23 -16.38
CA ASP A 8 6.33 28.37 -15.95
C ASP A 8 5.46 29.56 -15.50
N LEU A 9 4.39 29.84 -16.24
CA LEU A 9 3.40 30.86 -15.88
C LEU A 9 2.79 30.56 -14.50
N ALA A 10 2.34 29.33 -14.29
CA ALA A 10 1.73 28.89 -13.03
C ALA A 10 2.70 28.93 -11.85
N ASN A 11 3.98 28.63 -12.08
CA ASN A 11 4.98 28.62 -11.01
C ASN A 11 5.51 30.01 -10.64
N ARG A 12 5.51 30.96 -11.59
CA ARG A 12 6.19 32.25 -11.41
C ARG A 12 5.25 33.43 -11.29
N ILE A 13 4.13 33.42 -12.02
CA ILE A 13 3.23 34.55 -12.17
C ILE A 13 1.84 34.25 -11.59
N CYS A 14 1.16 33.22 -12.10
CA CYS A 14 -0.20 32.86 -11.69
C CYS A 14 -0.17 31.80 -10.59
N ARG A 15 0.34 32.17 -9.41
CA ARG A 15 0.48 31.24 -8.28
C ARG A 15 -0.85 31.05 -7.56
N VAL A 16 -1.03 29.88 -6.93
CA VAL A 16 -2.26 29.51 -6.19
C VAL A 16 -2.52 30.43 -5.00
N ASP A 17 -1.47 30.93 -4.37
CA ASP A 17 -1.52 31.79 -3.19
C ASP A 17 -1.57 33.29 -3.56
N HIS A 18 -1.08 33.64 -4.74
CA HIS A 18 -1.08 35.02 -5.22
C HIS A 18 -0.86 35.09 -6.73
N ALA A 19 -1.72 35.84 -7.43
CA ALA A 19 -1.63 36.05 -8.87
C ALA A 19 -1.04 37.44 -9.19
N HIS A 20 0.08 37.50 -9.89
CA HIS A 20 0.70 38.73 -10.35
C HIS A 20 0.19 39.14 -11.73
N CYS A 21 -1.09 39.52 -11.83
CA CYS A 21 -1.76 39.79 -13.08
C CYS A 21 -1.14 40.95 -13.87
N SER A 22 -0.64 41.97 -13.20
CA SER A 22 -0.02 43.15 -13.83
C SER A 22 1.24 42.87 -14.66
N ILE A 23 1.87 41.73 -14.47
CA ILE A 23 3.05 41.30 -15.25
C ILE A 23 2.77 40.03 -16.08
N CYS A 24 1.52 39.62 -16.15
CA CYS A 24 1.12 38.39 -16.82
C CYS A 24 1.07 38.59 -18.34
N PRO A 25 1.80 37.77 -19.13
CA PRO A 25 1.82 37.96 -20.61
C PRO A 25 0.51 37.60 -21.31
N ILE A 26 -0.48 37.09 -20.57
CA ILE A 26 -1.80 36.69 -21.10
C ILE A 26 -2.96 37.41 -20.37
N ASP A 27 -2.70 38.51 -19.65
CA ASP A 27 -3.71 39.27 -18.92
C ASP A 27 -4.87 39.74 -19.81
N GLU A 28 -4.60 40.24 -21.00
CA GLU A 28 -5.60 40.73 -21.94
C GLU A 28 -6.64 39.67 -22.32
N ILE A 29 -6.26 38.40 -22.36
CA ILE A 29 -7.16 37.31 -22.76
C ILE A 29 -7.64 36.50 -21.55
N CYS A 30 -7.13 36.80 -20.36
CA CYS A 30 -7.44 36.05 -19.14
C CYS A 30 -8.84 36.35 -18.62
N MET A 31 -9.72 35.36 -18.61
CA MET A 31 -11.09 35.49 -18.09
C MET A 31 -11.14 35.77 -16.60
N ALA A 32 -10.22 35.16 -15.82
CA ALA A 32 -10.17 35.37 -14.37
C ALA A 32 -9.82 36.82 -14.01
N GLU A 33 -8.87 37.44 -14.75
CA GLU A 33 -8.52 38.85 -14.58
C GLU A 33 -9.66 39.77 -15.00
N LYS A 34 -10.29 39.51 -16.14
CA LYS A 34 -11.47 40.28 -16.62
C LYS A 34 -12.63 40.25 -15.63
N MET A 35 -12.78 39.16 -14.89
CA MET A 35 -13.81 39.00 -13.85
C MET A 35 -13.34 39.49 -12.47
N SER A 36 -12.10 39.94 -12.33
CA SER A 36 -11.48 40.37 -11.06
C SER A 36 -11.49 39.28 -9.96
N ILE A 37 -11.35 38.03 -10.38
CA ILE A 37 -11.36 36.85 -9.48
C ILE A 37 -10.18 35.88 -9.71
N PRO A 38 -8.95 36.34 -9.98
CA PRO A 38 -7.84 35.44 -10.30
C PRO A 38 -7.55 34.45 -9.18
N GLU A 39 -7.72 34.84 -7.90
CA GLU A 39 -7.49 33.97 -6.72
C GLU A 39 -8.58 32.89 -6.51
N SER A 40 -9.66 32.95 -7.30
CA SER A 40 -10.66 31.87 -7.30
C SER A 40 -10.21 30.65 -8.12
N TYR A 41 -9.09 30.76 -8.82
CA TYR A 41 -8.56 29.71 -9.67
C TYR A 41 -7.16 29.27 -9.19
N PRO A 42 -6.85 27.95 -9.27
CA PRO A 42 -7.77 26.87 -9.64
C PRO A 42 -8.88 26.69 -8.58
N ALA A 43 -10.06 26.27 -9.04
CA ALA A 43 -11.18 25.99 -8.12
C ALA A 43 -10.74 25.00 -7.03
N LYS A 44 -10.98 25.33 -5.78
CA LYS A 44 -10.60 24.48 -4.63
C LYS A 44 -11.43 23.19 -4.66
N VAL A 45 -10.84 22.12 -5.18
CA VAL A 45 -11.45 20.79 -5.13
C VAL A 45 -11.40 20.30 -3.68
N LYS A 46 -12.55 19.94 -3.12
CA LYS A 46 -12.59 19.27 -1.81
C LYS A 46 -11.68 18.05 -1.85
N LYS A 47 -10.68 17.98 -0.96
CA LYS A 47 -9.81 16.80 -0.85
C LYS A 47 -10.70 15.59 -0.57
N LYS A 48 -10.67 14.60 -1.46
CA LYS A 48 -11.34 13.31 -1.21
C LYS A 48 -10.75 12.70 0.06
N VAL A 49 -11.61 12.24 0.94
CA VAL A 49 -11.18 11.45 2.09
C VAL A 49 -10.55 10.16 1.54
N ILE A 50 -9.29 9.97 1.84
CA ILE A 50 -8.56 8.76 1.42
C ILE A 50 -8.91 7.65 2.41
N PRO A 51 -9.57 6.55 1.99
CA PRO A 51 -9.94 5.47 2.90
C PRO A 51 -8.70 4.84 3.53
N HIS A 52 -8.85 4.42 4.77
CA HIS A 52 -7.83 3.70 5.53
C HIS A 52 -8.29 2.26 5.72
N LYS A 53 -7.39 1.31 5.44
CA LYS A 53 -7.65 -0.12 5.59
C LYS A 53 -6.68 -0.71 6.62
N GLU A 54 -7.23 -1.48 7.53
CA GLU A 54 -6.45 -2.29 8.47
C GLU A 54 -6.23 -3.68 7.86
N ILE A 55 -4.97 -4.06 7.72
CA ILE A 55 -4.57 -5.33 7.09
C ILE A 55 -3.77 -6.14 8.10
N VAL A 56 -4.01 -7.43 8.12
CA VAL A 56 -3.22 -8.38 8.89
C VAL A 56 -2.47 -9.32 7.94
N ALA A 57 -1.24 -9.66 8.28
CA ALA A 57 -0.44 -10.64 7.56
C ALA A 57 0.25 -11.61 8.53
N GLY A 58 0.44 -12.84 8.08
CA GLY A 58 1.19 -13.86 8.82
C GLY A 58 2.50 -14.20 8.10
N ILE A 59 3.61 -14.19 8.83
CA ILE A 59 4.78 -14.94 8.38
C ILE A 59 4.65 -16.35 8.93
N ILE A 60 4.28 -17.29 8.05
CA ILE A 60 3.92 -18.66 8.41
C ILE A 60 5.12 -19.56 8.16
N TRP A 61 5.73 -20.06 9.22
CA TRP A 61 6.92 -20.88 9.15
C TRP A 61 6.61 -22.38 9.11
N GLN A 62 7.41 -23.09 8.31
CA GLN A 62 7.54 -24.54 8.33
C GLN A 62 9.04 -24.88 8.27
N GLY A 63 9.63 -25.19 9.41
CA GLY A 63 11.10 -25.29 9.52
C GLY A 63 11.77 -23.94 9.24
N GLU A 64 12.75 -23.91 8.33
CA GLU A 64 13.50 -22.72 7.96
C GLU A 64 12.85 -21.90 6.83
N LYS A 65 11.70 -22.34 6.32
CA LYS A 65 10.99 -21.70 5.22
C LYS A 65 9.70 -21.06 5.69
N PHE A 66 9.31 -19.98 5.03
CA PHE A 66 8.01 -19.35 5.23
C PHE A 66 7.21 -19.27 3.94
N LEU A 67 5.89 -19.23 4.10
CA LEU A 67 4.94 -19.22 3.00
C LEU A 67 4.80 -17.82 2.41
N ILE A 68 4.84 -17.74 1.08
CA ILE A 68 4.45 -16.58 0.29
C ILE A 68 3.41 -16.98 -0.74
N THR A 69 2.51 -16.05 -1.08
CA THR A 69 1.45 -16.25 -2.07
C THR A 69 1.53 -15.19 -3.15
N LYS A 70 1.13 -15.53 -4.37
CA LYS A 70 1.12 -14.60 -5.50
C LYS A 70 -0.27 -13.99 -5.66
N ARG A 71 -0.32 -12.68 -5.75
CA ARG A 71 -1.57 -11.93 -5.99
C ARG A 71 -2.11 -12.25 -7.37
N SER A 72 -3.44 -12.40 -7.48
CA SER A 72 -4.08 -12.60 -8.78
C SER A 72 -3.83 -11.40 -9.70
N GLU A 73 -3.69 -11.66 -10.99
CA GLU A 73 -3.38 -10.61 -11.99
C GLU A 73 -4.41 -9.47 -12.00
N ASN A 74 -5.67 -9.77 -11.69
CA ASN A 74 -6.75 -8.79 -11.65
C ASN A 74 -6.84 -8.01 -10.33
N ALA A 75 -6.03 -8.36 -9.33
CA ALA A 75 -5.99 -7.64 -8.05
C ALA A 75 -5.09 -6.40 -8.13
N LEU A 76 -5.30 -5.48 -7.19
CA LEU A 76 -4.36 -4.38 -7.00
C LEU A 76 -2.95 -4.93 -6.75
N LEU A 77 -1.95 -4.42 -7.49
CA LEU A 77 -0.59 -4.94 -7.48
C LEU A 77 -0.53 -6.43 -7.89
N GLY A 78 -1.34 -6.82 -8.87
CA GLY A 78 -1.39 -8.18 -9.41
C GLY A 78 -0.02 -8.69 -9.86
N GLY A 79 0.19 -9.99 -9.74
CA GLY A 79 1.45 -10.64 -10.08
C GLY A 79 2.58 -10.49 -9.06
N LEU A 80 2.46 -9.60 -8.06
CA LEU A 80 3.43 -9.50 -6.97
C LEU A 80 3.18 -10.58 -5.92
N TRP A 81 4.26 -10.94 -5.21
CA TRP A 81 4.22 -11.85 -4.08
C TRP A 81 3.86 -11.11 -2.79
N GLU A 82 3.23 -11.79 -1.86
CA GLU A 82 2.84 -11.22 -0.57
C GLU A 82 2.93 -12.25 0.57
N LEU A 83 3.01 -11.76 1.80
CA LEU A 83 2.75 -12.59 2.96
C LEU A 83 1.25 -12.86 3.05
N PRO A 84 0.82 -14.11 3.31
CA PRO A 84 -0.59 -14.48 3.43
C PRO A 84 -1.33 -13.62 4.47
N GLY A 85 -2.57 -13.26 4.17
CA GLY A 85 -3.41 -12.44 5.03
C GLY A 85 -4.37 -11.58 4.24
N GLY A 86 -4.99 -10.59 4.90
CA GLY A 86 -5.99 -9.77 4.24
C GLY A 86 -6.51 -8.62 5.10
N GLU A 87 -7.60 -8.02 4.63
CA GLU A 87 -8.28 -6.92 5.31
C GLU A 87 -9.03 -7.43 6.54
N ILE A 88 -8.96 -6.66 7.64
CA ILE A 88 -9.71 -6.92 8.86
C ILE A 88 -11.13 -6.40 8.65
N GLU A 89 -12.14 -7.25 8.81
CA GLU A 89 -13.53 -6.88 8.67
C GLU A 89 -14.07 -6.15 9.90
N SER A 90 -15.20 -5.48 9.74
CA SER A 90 -15.87 -4.80 10.87
C SER A 90 -16.20 -5.80 11.98
N ASN A 91 -15.85 -5.44 13.22
CA ASN A 91 -16.05 -6.27 14.43
C ASN A 91 -15.17 -7.53 14.52
N GLU A 92 -14.11 -7.61 13.72
CA GLU A 92 -13.17 -8.73 13.77
C GLU A 92 -11.87 -8.33 14.49
N THR A 93 -11.31 -9.23 15.25
CA THR A 93 -9.98 -9.03 15.84
C THR A 93 -8.89 -9.33 14.81
N PRO A 94 -7.71 -8.69 14.88
CA PRO A 94 -6.61 -8.99 13.94
C PRO A 94 -6.23 -10.48 13.90
N ILE A 95 -6.29 -11.18 15.05
CA ILE A 95 -6.01 -12.62 15.13
C ILE A 95 -7.12 -13.43 14.47
N GLY A 96 -8.38 -13.02 14.66
CA GLY A 96 -9.54 -13.65 14.01
C GLY A 96 -9.46 -13.51 12.49
N ALA A 97 -9.21 -12.28 12.01
CA ALA A 97 -9.02 -11.96 10.60
C ALA A 97 -7.90 -12.81 9.97
N LEU A 98 -6.75 -12.87 10.63
CA LEU A 98 -5.63 -13.66 10.13
C LEU A 98 -5.99 -15.15 10.01
N ARG A 99 -6.62 -15.72 11.04
CA ARG A 99 -7.01 -17.13 11.01
C ARG A 99 -8.02 -17.41 9.90
N ARG A 100 -9.04 -16.57 9.76
CA ARG A 100 -10.04 -16.68 8.69
C ARG A 100 -9.38 -16.62 7.31
N GLN A 101 -8.56 -15.59 7.06
CA GLN A 101 -7.89 -15.39 5.77
C GLN A 101 -6.98 -16.57 5.40
N ILE A 102 -6.19 -17.08 6.35
CA ILE A 102 -5.31 -18.22 6.09
C ILE A 102 -6.12 -19.50 5.82
N LYS A 103 -7.23 -19.67 6.55
CA LYS A 103 -8.11 -20.83 6.32
C LYS A 103 -8.77 -20.76 4.94
N GLU A 104 -9.25 -19.59 4.54
CA GLU A 104 -9.87 -19.36 3.24
C GLU A 104 -8.88 -19.49 2.07
N GLU A 105 -7.66 -18.97 2.24
CA GLU A 105 -6.66 -18.94 1.15
C GLU A 105 -5.87 -20.25 1.02
N CYS A 106 -5.50 -20.85 2.14
CA CYS A 106 -4.53 -21.94 2.17
C CYS A 106 -5.10 -23.27 2.67
N ASP A 107 -6.30 -23.26 3.24
CA ASP A 107 -6.95 -24.40 3.93
C ASP A 107 -6.02 -25.11 4.94
N ILE A 108 -5.23 -24.34 5.67
CA ILE A 108 -4.38 -24.81 6.77
C ILE A 108 -4.77 -24.18 8.08
N ASP A 109 -4.48 -24.87 9.16
CA ASP A 109 -4.55 -24.34 10.51
C ASP A 109 -3.18 -23.83 10.94
N ILE A 110 -3.16 -22.68 11.62
CA ILE A 110 -1.94 -22.03 12.05
C ILE A 110 -1.94 -21.76 13.55
N ASN A 111 -0.78 -21.90 14.16
CA ASN A 111 -0.51 -21.38 15.49
C ASN A 111 -0.02 -19.94 15.36
N ILE A 112 -0.83 -18.98 15.82
CA ILE A 112 -0.51 -17.55 15.78
C ILE A 112 0.25 -17.19 17.05
N GLY A 113 1.49 -16.76 16.89
CA GLY A 113 2.39 -16.36 17.96
C GLY A 113 2.36 -14.84 18.19
N LYS A 114 3.54 -14.28 18.48
CA LYS A 114 3.69 -12.87 18.82
C LYS A 114 3.41 -11.95 17.61
N LYS A 115 2.92 -10.74 17.91
CA LYS A 115 2.92 -9.64 16.96
C LYS A 115 4.38 -9.19 16.73
N VAL A 116 4.83 -9.25 15.48
CA VAL A 116 6.19 -8.82 15.08
C VAL A 116 6.26 -7.29 15.01
N GLY A 117 5.27 -6.67 14.39
CA GLY A 117 5.23 -5.23 14.22
C GLY A 117 4.12 -4.78 13.29
N TYR A 118 4.16 -3.53 12.90
CA TYR A 118 3.23 -3.00 11.91
C TYR A 118 3.91 -1.95 11.04
N VAL A 119 3.39 -1.74 9.86
CA VAL A 119 3.84 -0.70 8.92
C VAL A 119 2.66 0.10 8.42
N LYS A 120 2.87 1.41 8.22
CA LYS A 120 1.92 2.28 7.53
C LYS A 120 2.42 2.56 6.12
N HIS A 121 1.52 2.45 5.16
CA HIS A 121 1.83 2.76 3.77
C HIS A 121 0.66 3.48 3.10
N ALA A 122 0.96 4.45 2.24
CA ALA A 122 -0.02 5.20 1.48
C ALA A 122 0.14 4.87 -0.01
N TYR A 123 -0.95 4.47 -0.61
CA TYR A 123 -1.13 4.39 -2.06
C TYR A 123 -1.89 5.63 -2.54
N SER A 124 -1.98 5.83 -3.84
CA SER A 124 -2.67 6.99 -4.42
C SER A 124 -4.14 7.11 -4.00
N HIS A 125 -4.82 5.99 -3.76
CA HIS A 125 -6.27 5.93 -3.54
C HIS A 125 -6.68 5.47 -2.14
N PHE A 126 -5.76 4.94 -1.34
CA PHE A 126 -6.02 4.47 0.03
C PHE A 126 -4.73 4.40 0.84
N LYS A 127 -4.91 4.34 2.16
CA LYS A 127 -3.83 4.11 3.13
C LYS A 127 -4.03 2.76 3.79
N ILE A 128 -2.95 2.13 4.21
CA ILE A 128 -3.01 0.89 4.98
C ILE A 128 -2.20 0.99 6.26
N THR A 129 -2.67 0.30 7.29
CA THR A 129 -1.85 -0.18 8.40
C THR A 129 -1.80 -1.70 8.27
N GLN A 130 -0.61 -2.25 8.03
CA GLN A 130 -0.41 -3.70 7.91
C GLN A 130 0.31 -4.22 9.14
N THR A 131 -0.36 -5.09 9.90
CA THR A 131 0.19 -5.73 11.11
C THR A 131 0.68 -7.13 10.76
N LEU A 132 1.89 -7.47 11.22
CA LEU A 132 2.52 -8.77 11.00
C LEU A 132 2.51 -9.59 12.29
N PHE A 133 2.08 -10.84 12.16
CA PHE A 133 2.16 -11.85 13.20
C PHE A 133 3.11 -12.98 12.80
N GLN A 134 3.86 -13.49 13.75
CA GLN A 134 4.61 -14.72 13.59
C GLN A 134 3.64 -15.90 13.72
N CYS A 135 3.72 -16.82 12.76
CA CYS A 135 2.84 -17.99 12.72
C CYS A 135 3.66 -19.24 12.41
N GLN A 136 3.15 -20.38 12.83
CA GLN A 136 3.73 -21.68 12.53
C GLN A 136 2.64 -22.64 12.07
N THR A 137 2.99 -23.55 11.17
CA THR A 137 2.15 -24.67 10.77
C THR A 137 2.99 -25.93 10.60
N GLN A 138 2.37 -27.08 10.88
CA GLN A 138 2.91 -28.38 10.52
C GLN A 138 2.12 -29.03 9.38
N GLU A 139 1.06 -28.36 8.93
CA GLU A 139 0.22 -28.84 7.84
C GLU A 139 0.82 -28.52 6.48
N SER A 140 0.65 -29.42 5.54
CA SER A 140 0.90 -29.13 4.12
C SER A 140 -0.27 -28.35 3.54
N VAL A 141 0.01 -27.36 2.71
CA VAL A 141 -1.03 -26.63 1.96
C VAL A 141 -1.75 -27.63 1.05
N LYS A 142 -3.04 -27.88 1.34
CA LYS A 142 -3.84 -28.92 0.67
C LYS A 142 -4.42 -28.43 -0.66
N SER A 143 -4.88 -27.19 -0.67
CA SER A 143 -5.50 -26.58 -1.85
C SER A 143 -5.33 -25.07 -1.77
N MET A 144 -4.88 -24.47 -2.85
CA MET A 144 -4.75 -23.04 -2.95
C MET A 144 -5.15 -22.55 -4.34
N ASN A 145 -6.00 -21.56 -4.39
CA ASN A 145 -6.43 -20.95 -5.67
C ASN A 145 -5.40 -19.96 -6.23
N LYS A 146 -4.27 -19.78 -5.52
CA LYS A 146 -3.18 -18.87 -5.86
C LYS A 146 -1.87 -19.64 -5.98
N GLU A 147 -0.94 -19.15 -6.79
CA GLU A 147 0.44 -19.64 -6.78
C GLU A 147 1.09 -19.34 -5.44
N TYR A 148 1.79 -20.32 -4.87
CA TYR A 148 2.50 -20.17 -3.60
C TYR A 148 3.90 -20.78 -3.65
N ARG A 149 4.75 -20.35 -2.71
CA ARG A 149 6.10 -20.88 -2.53
C ARG A 149 6.46 -20.92 -1.05
N TRP A 150 7.27 -21.88 -0.68
CA TRP A 150 7.96 -21.91 0.59
C TRP A 150 9.39 -21.45 0.36
N ILE A 151 9.76 -20.30 0.90
CA ILE A 151 11.06 -19.67 0.69
C ILE A 151 11.80 -19.44 2.01
N THR A 152 13.13 -19.40 1.93
CA THR A 152 13.98 -18.98 3.04
C THR A 152 14.13 -17.43 3.04
N PRO A 153 14.56 -16.82 4.16
CA PRO A 153 14.84 -15.37 4.22
C PRO A 153 15.82 -14.87 3.14
N ILE A 154 16.80 -15.69 2.77
CA ILE A 154 17.83 -15.33 1.75
C ILE A 154 17.19 -15.20 0.36
N GLU A 155 16.14 -15.98 0.09
CA GLU A 155 15.47 -16.01 -1.21
C GLU A 155 14.49 -14.84 -1.42
N VAL A 156 14.20 -14.00 -0.42
CA VAL A 156 13.25 -12.88 -0.50
C VAL A 156 13.55 -11.97 -1.71
N ASN A 157 14.82 -11.71 -1.99
CA ASN A 157 15.21 -10.83 -3.10
C ASN A 157 14.95 -11.41 -4.50
N ASN A 158 14.64 -12.70 -4.59
CA ASN A 158 14.33 -13.36 -5.86
C ASN A 158 12.86 -13.16 -6.29
N TYR A 159 12.04 -12.56 -5.43
CA TYR A 159 10.62 -12.39 -5.65
C TYR A 159 10.20 -10.91 -5.55
N PRO A 160 9.37 -10.41 -6.48
CA PRO A 160 8.89 -9.03 -6.42
C PRO A 160 7.77 -8.90 -5.36
N PHE A 161 7.97 -8.04 -4.36
CA PHE A 161 7.00 -7.75 -3.31
C PHE A 161 6.53 -6.30 -3.35
N PRO A 162 5.30 -5.98 -2.85
CA PRO A 162 4.88 -4.62 -2.58
C PRO A 162 5.79 -3.92 -1.56
N LYS A 163 5.90 -2.61 -1.66
CA LYS A 163 6.74 -1.81 -0.75
C LYS A 163 6.37 -1.96 0.73
N SER A 164 5.10 -2.24 1.04
CA SER A 164 4.67 -2.54 2.41
C SER A 164 5.29 -3.82 2.96
N ASN A 165 5.39 -4.89 2.14
CA ASN A 165 6.07 -6.13 2.54
C ASN A 165 7.57 -5.93 2.75
N HIS A 166 8.25 -5.16 1.90
CA HIS A 166 9.67 -4.83 2.12
C HIS A 166 9.90 -4.13 3.46
N LYS A 167 8.98 -3.24 3.88
CA LYS A 167 9.06 -2.62 5.20
C LYS A 167 8.89 -3.63 6.34
N LEU A 168 8.01 -4.63 6.18
CA LEU A 168 7.85 -5.72 7.15
C LEU A 168 9.10 -6.60 7.22
N PHE A 169 9.70 -6.93 6.07
CA PHE A 169 10.97 -7.67 6.03
C PHE A 169 12.12 -6.91 6.70
N ASN A 170 12.14 -5.58 6.62
CA ASN A 170 13.14 -4.79 7.34
C ASN A 170 12.98 -4.90 8.87
N ILE A 171 11.74 -5.00 9.38
CA ILE A 171 11.49 -5.25 10.81
C ILE A 171 12.00 -6.65 11.19
N LEU A 172 11.67 -7.67 10.38
CA LEU A 172 12.15 -9.04 10.61
C LEU A 172 13.68 -9.14 10.56
N ASN A 173 14.34 -8.43 9.64
CA ASN A 173 15.80 -8.39 9.56
C ASN A 173 16.43 -7.78 10.82
N SER A 174 15.84 -6.71 11.39
CA SER A 174 16.33 -6.09 12.61
C SER A 174 16.20 -7.03 13.83
N ASP A 175 15.19 -7.90 13.81
CA ASP A 175 14.97 -8.92 14.86
C ASP A 175 15.71 -10.24 14.57
N GLY A 176 16.55 -10.29 13.50
CA GLY A 176 17.34 -11.48 13.14
C GLY A 176 16.51 -12.65 12.63
N TRP A 177 15.30 -12.41 12.09
CA TRP A 177 14.35 -13.45 11.63
C TRP A 177 14.07 -14.51 12.73
N ASN A 178 14.15 -14.12 14.00
CA ASN A 178 13.95 -15.02 15.14
C ASN A 178 12.57 -15.69 15.07
N VAL A 179 12.59 -16.99 14.86
CA VAL A 179 11.45 -17.90 14.78
C VAL A 179 10.99 -18.29 16.18
#